data_4673717c6cca9f13959147b0c6793800
#
_entry.id   4673717c6cca9f13959147b0c6793800
#
_cell.length_a   1.000
_cell.length_b   1.000
_cell.length_c   1.000
_cell.angle_alpha   90.00
_cell.angle_beta   90.00
_cell.angle_gamma   90.00
#
_symmetry.space_group_name_H-M   'P 1'
#
loop_
_entity.id
_entity.type
_entity.pdbx_description
1 polymer ?
#
loop_
_entity_poly.entity_id
_entity_poly.type
_entity_poly.pdbx_seq_one_letter_code
_entity_poly.pdbx_strand_id
1 'polypeptide(L)'
;WEEAQQVTGFKTFIPDFSKDMAYKTIAYWSHDEDNLFFAFKCFDDPNKIKTSLAARDRIRDDDWICINMDSFNDRQTLYGFYINPNGIQMDSRFAGGRDDDGVDMIWYSAANIDEEGYTIEVKIPFKSIRYAVKDGQVDMGLIFERKISRFSTQGTFPELDPKQGFNLMNQTMPVRYDGVKKTVLLEMLPAFTYGKSRIENTDNGEKINDANPELSLTAKYGITSDLI
;
A
#
# COMPACT_ATOMS: atom_id res chain seq x y z
N TRP A 1 19.12 0.85 -9.28
CA TRP A 1 17.98 1.20 -10.14
C TRP A 1 18.35 1.38 -11.62
N GLU A 2 19.62 1.31 -11.98
CA GLU A 2 20.10 1.48 -13.38
C GLU A 2 19.52 0.43 -14.35
N GLU A 3 19.24 -0.78 -13.86
CA GLU A 3 18.67 -1.88 -14.66
C GLU A 3 17.14 -2.00 -14.50
N ALA A 4 16.52 -1.17 -13.66
CA ALA A 4 15.08 -1.22 -13.42
C ALA A 4 14.29 -0.64 -14.60
N GLN A 5 13.09 -1.14 -14.79
CA GLN A 5 12.14 -0.51 -15.69
C GLN A 5 11.75 0.86 -15.13
N GLN A 6 11.49 1.83 -16.00
CA GLN A 6 11.13 3.17 -15.57
C GLN A 6 10.11 3.83 -16.48
N VAL A 7 9.34 4.74 -15.90
CA VAL A 7 8.38 5.60 -16.61
C VAL A 7 8.42 7.02 -16.07
N THR A 8 7.97 7.94 -16.91
CA THR A 8 7.81 9.37 -16.62
C THR A 8 6.61 9.91 -17.40
N GLY A 9 6.33 11.20 -17.32
CA GLY A 9 5.22 11.81 -18.08
C GLY A 9 3.87 11.59 -17.40
N PHE A 10 3.84 11.70 -16.09
CA PHE A 10 2.60 11.69 -15.32
C PHE A 10 1.66 12.79 -15.78
N LYS A 11 0.40 12.45 -15.97
CA LYS A 11 -0.66 13.37 -16.37
C LYS A 11 -1.67 13.55 -15.24
N THR A 12 -2.20 14.74 -15.11
CA THR A 12 -3.21 15.03 -14.09
C THR A 12 -4.53 14.33 -14.39
N PHE A 13 -5.27 14.03 -13.32
CA PHE A 13 -6.68 13.66 -13.39
C PHE A 13 -7.52 14.44 -12.35
N ILE A 14 -6.87 15.13 -11.41
CA ILE A 14 -7.45 16.09 -10.51
C ILE A 14 -6.60 17.37 -10.54
N PRO A 15 -7.17 18.57 -10.65
CA PRO A 15 -8.61 18.86 -10.84
C PRO A 15 -9.11 18.59 -12.26
N ASP A 16 -8.22 18.54 -13.23
CA ASP A 16 -8.52 18.35 -14.65
C ASP A 16 -7.71 17.18 -15.22
N PHE A 17 -8.25 16.48 -16.18
CA PHE A 17 -7.56 15.36 -16.87
C PHE A 17 -6.53 15.88 -17.88
N SER A 18 -5.55 15.02 -18.17
CA SER A 18 -4.65 15.08 -19.34
C SER A 18 -3.73 16.29 -19.40
N LYS A 19 -3.52 17.00 -18.30
CA LYS A 19 -2.54 18.07 -18.23
C LYS A 19 -1.20 17.55 -17.69
N ASP A 20 -0.12 18.23 -18.04
CA ASP A 20 1.18 17.95 -17.45
C ASP A 20 1.19 18.27 -15.96
N MET A 21 1.83 17.41 -15.16
CA MET A 21 2.13 17.71 -13.77
C MET A 21 3.11 18.90 -13.68
N ALA A 22 2.92 19.75 -12.67
CA ALA A 22 3.79 20.92 -12.45
C ALA A 22 5.27 20.54 -12.24
N TYR A 23 5.52 19.34 -11.73
CA TYR A 23 6.85 18.82 -11.45
C TYR A 23 6.98 17.38 -11.95
N LYS A 24 8.15 17.08 -12.50
CA LYS A 24 8.46 15.75 -13.05
C LYS A 24 8.46 14.67 -11.96
N THR A 25 7.99 13.50 -12.32
CA THR A 25 8.11 12.26 -11.55
C THR A 25 8.72 11.19 -12.43
N ILE A 26 9.63 10.40 -11.86
CA ILE A 26 10.14 9.18 -12.46
C ILE A 26 9.78 8.06 -11.51
N ALA A 27 9.08 7.05 -11.99
CA ALA A 27 8.80 5.83 -11.25
C ALA A 27 9.62 4.69 -11.84
N TYR A 28 10.19 3.86 -10.96
CA TYR A 28 10.98 2.70 -11.28
C TYR A 28 10.35 1.47 -10.65
N TRP A 29 10.46 0.30 -11.29
CA TRP A 29 10.08 -0.96 -10.67
C TRP A 29 10.98 -2.09 -11.12
N SER A 30 11.12 -3.07 -10.23
CA SER A 30 11.87 -4.30 -10.41
C SER A 30 11.30 -5.38 -9.50
N HIS A 31 11.79 -6.60 -9.57
CA HIS A 31 11.42 -7.68 -8.66
C HIS A 31 12.58 -8.67 -8.49
N ASP A 32 12.50 -9.44 -7.43
CA ASP A 32 13.21 -10.71 -7.25
C ASP A 32 12.18 -11.85 -7.09
N GLU A 33 12.63 -13.02 -6.70
CA GLU A 33 11.77 -14.19 -6.52
C GLU A 33 10.70 -14.01 -5.40
N ASP A 34 10.97 -13.12 -4.42
CA ASP A 34 10.19 -12.96 -3.20
C ASP A 34 9.54 -11.59 -3.03
N ASN A 35 10.05 -10.55 -3.73
CA ASN A 35 9.66 -9.17 -3.49
C ASN A 35 9.47 -8.37 -4.77
N LEU A 36 8.56 -7.41 -4.71
CA LEU A 36 8.44 -6.30 -5.63
C LEU A 36 9.19 -5.09 -5.07
N PHE A 37 9.91 -4.38 -5.93
CA PHE A 37 10.62 -3.15 -5.59
C PHE A 37 10.14 -2.01 -6.46
N PHE A 38 9.90 -0.87 -5.83
CA PHE A 38 9.55 0.37 -6.52
C PHE A 38 10.41 1.50 -6.01
N ALA A 39 10.71 2.47 -6.87
CA ALA A 39 11.31 3.73 -6.45
C ALA A 39 10.70 4.89 -7.20
N PHE A 40 10.71 6.05 -6.57
CA PHE A 40 10.22 7.29 -7.15
C PHE A 40 11.23 8.39 -6.94
N LYS A 41 11.55 9.12 -8.02
CA LYS A 41 12.21 10.43 -7.94
C LYS A 41 11.18 11.50 -8.28
N CYS A 42 10.82 12.26 -7.28
CA CYS A 42 9.81 13.31 -7.35
C CYS A 42 10.50 14.67 -7.30
N PHE A 43 10.67 15.31 -8.45
CA PHE A 43 11.22 16.67 -8.50
C PHE A 43 10.23 17.63 -7.87
N ASP A 44 10.75 18.57 -7.07
CA ASP A 44 9.95 19.61 -6.41
C ASP A 44 10.85 20.68 -5.80
N ASP A 45 10.25 21.78 -5.32
CA ASP A 45 10.91 22.74 -4.44
C ASP A 45 10.90 22.17 -3.00
N PRO A 46 12.07 21.81 -2.44
CA PRO A 46 12.12 21.14 -1.13
C PRO A 46 11.47 21.97 -0.01
N ASN A 47 11.47 23.31 -0.14
CA ASN A 47 10.88 24.18 0.86
C ASN A 47 9.34 24.25 0.79
N LYS A 48 8.74 23.66 -0.23
CA LYS A 48 7.30 23.67 -0.47
C LYS A 48 6.66 22.28 -0.41
N ILE A 49 7.45 21.25 -0.14
CA ILE A 49 6.95 19.91 0.06
C ILE A 49 6.08 19.89 1.33
N LYS A 50 4.84 19.46 1.18
CA LYS A 50 3.93 19.31 2.32
C LYS A 50 4.01 17.88 2.84
N THR A 51 4.56 17.73 4.03
CA THR A 51 4.70 16.43 4.68
C THR A 51 4.60 16.56 6.19
N SER A 52 4.02 15.56 6.84
CA SER A 52 3.83 15.50 8.28
C SER A 52 4.48 14.27 8.88
N LEU A 53 4.90 14.36 10.15
CA LEU A 53 5.22 13.22 11.00
C LEU A 53 3.94 12.76 11.68
N ALA A 54 3.14 11.99 10.98
CA ALA A 54 1.86 11.48 11.45
C ALA A 54 1.96 9.99 11.85
N ALA A 55 0.94 9.46 12.50
CA ALA A 55 0.77 8.02 12.59
C ALA A 55 0.49 7.43 11.19
N ARG A 56 0.76 6.14 11.01
CA ARG A 56 0.35 5.38 9.81
C ARG A 56 -1.11 5.70 9.47
N ASP A 57 -1.45 5.73 8.20
CA ASP A 57 -2.79 5.98 7.63
C ASP A 57 -3.32 7.42 7.78
N ARG A 58 -2.45 8.37 8.20
CA ARG A 58 -2.85 9.77 8.39
C ARG A 58 -2.08 10.77 7.53
N ILE A 59 -1.88 10.42 6.25
CA ILE A 59 -1.11 11.24 5.29
C ILE A 59 -1.96 11.84 4.16
N ARG A 60 -3.29 11.75 4.25
CA ARG A 60 -4.20 12.18 3.17
C ARG A 60 -4.02 13.63 2.74
N ASP A 61 -3.58 14.51 3.64
CA ASP A 61 -3.39 15.93 3.38
C ASP A 61 -1.97 16.31 2.97
N ASP A 62 -1.05 15.35 2.99
CA ASP A 62 0.35 15.52 2.57
C ASP A 62 0.53 15.40 1.05
N ASP A 63 1.73 15.75 0.59
CA ASP A 63 2.24 15.22 -0.67
C ASP A 63 2.47 13.73 -0.49
N TRP A 64 2.16 12.93 -1.49
CA TRP A 64 2.40 11.50 -1.46
C TRP A 64 2.51 10.91 -2.86
N ILE A 65 3.10 9.74 -2.92
CA ILE A 65 2.98 8.82 -4.06
C ILE A 65 2.12 7.63 -3.68
N CYS A 66 1.49 7.02 -4.66
CA CYS A 66 0.77 5.76 -4.48
C CYS A 66 1.14 4.77 -5.58
N ILE A 67 1.30 3.50 -5.19
CA ILE A 67 1.35 2.36 -6.09
C ILE A 67 -0.01 1.69 -6.01
N ASN A 68 -0.83 1.87 -7.05
CA ASN A 68 -2.09 1.15 -7.20
C ASN A 68 -1.82 -0.15 -7.96
N MET A 69 -2.17 -1.28 -7.38
CA MET A 69 -1.83 -2.60 -7.87
C MET A 69 -3.05 -3.52 -7.97
N ASP A 70 -3.40 -3.90 -9.19
CA ASP A 70 -4.29 -5.04 -9.47
C ASP A 70 -3.44 -6.30 -9.55
N SER A 71 -3.35 -7.02 -8.44
CA SER A 71 -2.44 -8.15 -8.28
C SER A 71 -2.89 -9.43 -9.00
N PHE A 72 -4.13 -9.50 -9.44
CA PHE A 72 -4.67 -10.58 -10.27
C PHE A 72 -4.82 -10.19 -11.73
N ASN A 73 -4.67 -8.91 -12.05
CA ASN A 73 -4.95 -8.32 -13.37
C ASN A 73 -6.38 -8.67 -13.87
N ASP A 74 -7.32 -8.75 -12.94
CA ASP A 74 -8.72 -9.14 -13.18
C ASP A 74 -9.71 -7.96 -13.08
N ARG A 75 -9.22 -6.77 -12.73
CA ARG A 75 -9.97 -5.52 -12.61
C ARG A 75 -11.05 -5.54 -11.53
N GLN A 76 -10.87 -6.35 -10.49
CA GLN A 76 -11.84 -6.50 -9.40
C GLN A 76 -11.32 -5.97 -8.07
N THR A 77 -10.01 -6.01 -7.87
CA THR A 77 -9.36 -5.57 -6.63
C THR A 77 -8.16 -4.70 -6.95
N LEU A 78 -8.02 -3.60 -6.21
CA LEU A 78 -6.87 -2.71 -6.31
C LEU A 78 -6.29 -2.50 -4.91
N TYR A 79 -5.03 -2.83 -4.71
CA TYR A 79 -4.28 -2.44 -3.52
C TYR A 79 -3.68 -1.06 -3.73
N GLY A 80 -3.77 -0.17 -2.74
CA GLY A 80 -3.11 1.12 -2.71
C GLY A 80 -2.02 1.16 -1.65
N PHE A 81 -0.78 1.47 -2.05
CA PHE A 81 0.37 1.64 -1.17
C PHE A 81 0.81 3.10 -1.24
N TYR A 82 0.47 3.88 -0.23
CA TYR A 82 0.73 5.32 -0.18
C TYR A 82 1.90 5.64 0.73
N ILE A 83 2.76 6.56 0.33
CA ILE A 83 3.91 7.01 1.12
C ILE A 83 4.06 8.52 0.97
N ASN A 84 4.21 9.23 2.11
CA ASN A 84 4.57 10.64 2.10
C ASN A 84 6.10 10.84 2.06
N PRO A 85 6.62 12.06 1.81
CA PRO A 85 8.06 12.34 1.78
C PRO A 85 8.83 12.12 3.09
N ASN A 86 8.13 11.92 4.22
CA ASN A 86 8.71 11.49 5.50
C ASN A 86 8.75 9.95 5.67
N GLY A 87 8.29 9.18 4.66
CA GLY A 87 8.26 7.72 4.73
C GLY A 87 7.08 7.15 5.52
N ILE A 88 6.09 7.97 5.89
CA ILE A 88 4.88 7.48 6.55
C ILE A 88 4.00 6.78 5.53
N GLN A 89 3.55 5.58 5.89
CA GLN A 89 2.76 4.68 5.06
C GLN A 89 1.26 4.84 5.31
N MET A 90 0.48 4.56 4.27
CA MET A 90 -0.96 4.33 4.35
C MET A 90 -1.32 3.23 3.35
N ASP A 91 -2.19 2.33 3.74
CA ASP A 91 -2.65 1.22 2.91
C ASP A 91 -4.12 1.42 2.55
N SER A 92 -4.52 0.92 1.40
CA SER A 92 -5.93 0.74 1.08
C SER A 92 -6.15 -0.50 0.22
N ARG A 93 -7.38 -0.97 0.22
CA ARG A 93 -7.84 -2.02 -0.68
C ARG A 93 -9.22 -1.66 -1.22
N PHE A 94 -9.29 -1.47 -2.51
CA PHE A 94 -10.56 -1.32 -3.21
C PHE A 94 -11.05 -2.69 -3.71
N ALA A 95 -12.24 -3.10 -3.31
CA ALA A 95 -12.87 -4.34 -3.76
C ALA A 95 -14.40 -4.23 -3.62
N GLY A 96 -15.14 -4.82 -4.58
CA GLY A 96 -16.61 -4.82 -4.55
C GLY A 96 -17.24 -3.43 -4.52
N GLY A 97 -16.60 -2.43 -5.13
CA GLY A 97 -17.07 -1.05 -5.19
C GLY A 97 -16.85 -0.24 -3.90
N ARG A 98 -16.06 -0.74 -2.96
CA ARG A 98 -15.75 -0.10 -1.69
C ARG A 98 -14.25 0.03 -1.51
N ASP A 99 -13.83 1.18 -0.98
CA ASP A 99 -12.48 1.41 -0.51
C ASP A 99 -12.42 1.06 0.99
N ASP A 100 -11.43 0.26 1.36
CA ASP A 100 -11.17 -0.16 2.74
C ASP A 100 -9.74 0.28 3.07
N ASP A 101 -9.62 1.32 3.87
CA ASP A 101 -8.38 1.87 4.40
C ASP A 101 -8.02 1.35 5.80
N GLY A 102 -8.78 0.37 6.30
CA GLY A 102 -8.50 -0.36 7.53
C GLY A 102 -7.64 -1.62 7.32
N VAL A 103 -7.15 -1.87 6.11
CA VAL A 103 -6.23 -2.99 5.85
C VAL A 103 -4.82 -2.63 6.28
N ASP A 104 -4.17 -3.55 7.01
CA ASP A 104 -2.76 -3.44 7.37
C ASP A 104 -1.97 -4.49 6.62
N MET A 105 -1.15 -4.05 5.67
CA MET A 105 -0.24 -4.92 4.91
C MET A 105 1.19 -4.77 5.42
N ILE A 106 1.98 -5.84 5.33
CA ILE A 106 3.40 -5.82 5.72
C ILE A 106 4.23 -5.48 4.49
N TRP A 107 4.73 -4.25 4.43
CA TRP A 107 5.63 -3.77 3.39
C TRP A 107 6.56 -2.72 3.96
N TYR A 108 7.60 -2.35 3.23
CA TYR A 108 8.67 -1.51 3.72
C TYR A 108 8.88 -0.34 2.78
N SER A 109 9.19 0.82 3.36
CA SER A 109 9.50 2.03 2.61
C SER A 109 10.62 2.82 3.27
N ALA A 110 11.34 3.58 2.47
CA ALA A 110 12.25 4.61 2.90
C ALA A 110 12.04 5.85 2.03
N ALA A 111 12.21 7.03 2.61
CA ALA A 111 12.08 8.29 1.90
C ALA A 111 13.20 9.23 2.31
N ASN A 112 13.58 10.12 1.39
CA ASN A 112 14.59 11.15 1.63
C ASN A 112 14.20 12.42 0.86
N ILE A 113 14.28 13.57 1.52
CA ILE A 113 14.13 14.89 0.92
C ILE A 113 15.52 15.46 0.65
N ASP A 114 15.77 15.91 -0.57
CA ASP A 114 17.04 16.48 -1.02
C ASP A 114 16.85 17.83 -1.73
N GLU A 115 17.90 18.36 -2.36
CA GLU A 115 17.88 19.65 -3.04
C GLU A 115 17.00 19.66 -4.30
N GLU A 116 16.72 18.50 -4.90
CA GLU A 116 15.92 18.35 -6.13
C GLU A 116 14.45 18.00 -5.86
N GLY A 117 14.09 17.65 -4.61
CA GLY A 117 12.74 17.25 -4.21
C GLY A 117 12.76 16.12 -3.21
N TYR A 118 12.24 14.94 -3.56
CA TYR A 118 12.28 13.77 -2.68
C TYR A 118 12.36 12.46 -3.47
N THR A 119 12.92 11.47 -2.81
CA THR A 119 12.98 10.09 -3.30
C THR A 119 12.27 9.15 -2.34
N ILE A 120 11.63 8.12 -2.88
CA ILE A 120 10.95 7.08 -2.12
C ILE A 120 11.37 5.73 -2.69
N GLU A 121 11.71 4.79 -1.80
CA GLU A 121 11.93 3.38 -2.15
C GLU A 121 10.94 2.51 -1.39
N VAL A 122 10.42 1.49 -2.06
CA VAL A 122 9.39 0.59 -1.55
C VAL A 122 9.77 -0.85 -1.84
N LYS A 123 9.57 -1.71 -0.83
CA LYS A 123 9.66 -3.16 -0.97
C LYS A 123 8.36 -3.79 -0.50
N ILE A 124 7.68 -4.51 -1.40
CA ILE A 124 6.44 -5.25 -1.12
C ILE A 124 6.75 -6.74 -1.27
N PRO A 125 6.81 -7.52 -0.18
CA PRO A 125 6.93 -8.97 -0.28
C PRO A 125 5.71 -9.57 -0.99
N PHE A 126 5.91 -10.50 -1.92
CA PHE A 126 4.80 -11.20 -2.58
C PHE A 126 3.85 -11.87 -1.57
N LYS A 127 4.37 -12.37 -0.44
CA LYS A 127 3.56 -12.95 0.64
C LYS A 127 2.62 -11.97 1.33
N SER A 128 2.80 -10.65 1.14
CA SER A 128 1.95 -9.62 1.75
C SER A 128 0.71 -9.30 0.92
N ILE A 129 0.66 -9.78 -0.32
CA ILE A 129 -0.46 -9.59 -1.24
C ILE A 129 -0.97 -10.94 -1.75
N ARG A 130 -2.17 -10.94 -2.31
CA ARG A 130 -2.70 -12.11 -3.03
C ARG A 130 -2.43 -11.93 -4.51
N TYR A 131 -2.03 -12.99 -5.18
CA TYR A 131 -1.73 -12.98 -6.61
C TYR A 131 -1.87 -14.37 -7.21
N ALA A 132 -2.01 -14.47 -8.51
CA ALA A 132 -2.04 -15.74 -9.21
C ALA A 132 -0.70 -16.00 -9.90
N VAL A 133 -0.15 -17.19 -9.70
CA VAL A 133 1.04 -17.66 -10.43
C VAL A 133 0.60 -18.65 -11.49
N LYS A 134 0.96 -18.37 -12.74
CA LYS A 134 0.75 -19.29 -13.87
C LYS A 134 2.07 -19.52 -14.57
N ASP A 135 2.52 -20.76 -14.59
CA ASP A 135 3.77 -21.19 -15.24
C ASP A 135 5.02 -20.40 -14.76
N GLY A 136 5.06 -20.05 -13.46
CA GLY A 136 6.15 -19.26 -12.87
C GLY A 136 6.09 -17.76 -13.19
N GLN A 137 5.00 -17.31 -13.80
CA GLN A 137 4.76 -15.89 -14.14
C GLN A 137 3.60 -15.33 -13.33
N VAL A 138 3.69 -14.04 -13.04
CA VAL A 138 2.64 -13.25 -12.39
C VAL A 138 2.33 -12.04 -13.25
N ASP A 139 1.10 -11.95 -13.72
CA ASP A 139 0.60 -10.77 -14.44
C ASP A 139 -0.16 -9.87 -13.48
N MET A 140 0.21 -8.59 -13.42
CA MET A 140 -0.41 -7.56 -12.59
C MET A 140 -0.76 -6.33 -13.41
N GLY A 141 -1.67 -5.51 -12.88
CA GLY A 141 -1.95 -4.18 -13.39
C GLY A 141 -1.39 -3.12 -12.43
N LEU A 142 -0.69 -2.10 -12.93
CA LEU A 142 -0.12 -1.02 -12.12
C LEU A 142 -0.62 0.34 -12.57
N ILE A 143 -0.84 1.24 -11.59
CA ILE A 143 -0.94 2.68 -11.78
C ILE A 143 -0.06 3.33 -10.72
N PHE A 144 0.84 4.19 -11.14
CA PHE A 144 1.58 5.07 -10.25
C PHE A 144 0.86 6.41 -10.13
N GLU A 145 0.72 6.90 -8.92
CA GLU A 145 0.02 8.14 -8.65
C GLU A 145 0.86 9.06 -7.78
N ARG A 146 0.79 10.35 -8.04
CA ARG A 146 1.42 11.41 -7.22
C ARG A 146 0.42 12.50 -6.91
N LYS A 147 0.38 12.91 -5.65
CA LYS A 147 -0.32 14.11 -5.18
C LYS A 147 0.68 15.21 -4.86
N ILE A 148 0.36 16.43 -5.31
CA ILE A 148 1.02 17.68 -4.89
C ILE A 148 -0.03 18.53 -4.19
N SER A 149 -0.01 18.47 -2.87
CA SER A 149 -1.08 18.98 -1.99
C SER A 149 -1.33 20.48 -2.14
N ARG A 150 -0.25 21.28 -2.24
CA ARG A 150 -0.36 22.73 -2.36
C ARG A 150 -1.10 23.20 -3.61
N PHE A 151 -1.17 22.36 -4.64
CA PHE A 151 -1.94 22.62 -5.86
C PHE A 151 -3.25 21.86 -5.92
N SER A 152 -3.55 21.04 -4.90
CA SER A 152 -4.66 20.08 -4.93
C SER A 152 -4.67 19.21 -6.20
N THR A 153 -3.47 18.88 -6.71
CA THR A 153 -3.28 18.17 -7.98
C THR A 153 -2.91 16.75 -7.71
N GLN A 154 -3.56 15.83 -8.45
CA GLN A 154 -3.18 14.43 -8.51
C GLN A 154 -2.96 14.05 -9.98
N GLY A 155 -1.93 13.27 -10.21
CA GLY A 155 -1.59 12.78 -11.55
C GLY A 155 -1.11 11.35 -11.50
N THR A 156 -1.28 10.64 -12.62
CA THR A 156 -0.97 9.21 -12.75
C THR A 156 -0.08 8.90 -13.94
N PHE A 157 0.56 7.75 -13.85
CA PHE A 157 1.04 7.00 -15.00
C PHE A 157 0.52 5.55 -14.88
N PRO A 158 -0.12 5.00 -15.92
CA PRO A 158 -0.47 5.63 -17.18
C PRO A 158 -1.46 6.81 -17.03
N GLU A 159 -1.57 7.61 -18.08
CA GLU A 159 -2.61 8.65 -18.17
C GLU A 159 -4.00 8.02 -18.13
N LEU A 160 -4.91 8.61 -17.36
CA LEU A 160 -6.29 8.15 -17.29
C LEU A 160 -7.13 8.73 -18.44
N ASP A 161 -7.92 7.87 -19.08
CA ASP A 161 -8.90 8.29 -20.08
C ASP A 161 -10.09 9.00 -19.42
N PRO A 162 -10.33 10.30 -19.71
CA PRO A 162 -11.45 11.03 -19.15
C PRO A 162 -12.82 10.36 -19.39
N LYS A 163 -12.96 9.59 -20.46
CA LYS A 163 -14.20 8.86 -20.79
C LYS A 163 -14.51 7.74 -19.80
N GLN A 164 -13.47 7.18 -19.16
CA GLN A 164 -13.60 6.17 -18.12
C GLN A 164 -13.63 6.77 -16.71
N GLY A 165 -13.37 8.09 -16.60
CA GLY A 165 -13.36 8.81 -15.33
C GLY A 165 -12.38 8.22 -14.31
N PHE A 166 -12.82 8.11 -13.08
CA PHE A 166 -11.99 7.61 -11.96
C PHE A 166 -11.98 6.07 -11.83
N ASN A 167 -12.37 5.33 -12.86
CA ASN A 167 -12.29 3.88 -12.84
C ASN A 167 -10.85 3.41 -13.07
N LEU A 168 -10.02 3.45 -12.03
CA LEU A 168 -8.60 3.08 -12.08
C LEU A 168 -8.39 1.62 -12.50
N MET A 169 -9.24 0.70 -12.03
CA MET A 169 -9.06 -0.74 -12.29
C MET A 169 -9.05 -1.11 -13.77
N ASN A 170 -9.80 -0.36 -14.60
CA ASN A 170 -9.84 -0.61 -16.04
C ASN A 170 -8.70 0.06 -16.81
N GLN A 171 -7.84 0.84 -16.13
CA GLN A 171 -6.84 1.69 -16.74
C GLN A 171 -5.42 1.38 -16.28
N THR A 172 -5.24 0.22 -15.67
CA THR A 172 -3.92 -0.25 -15.21
C THR A 172 -3.00 -0.56 -16.38
N MET A 173 -1.71 -0.26 -16.22
CA MET A 173 -0.64 -0.72 -17.09
C MET A 173 -0.34 -2.20 -16.79
N PRO A 174 -0.43 -3.12 -17.76
CA PRO A 174 -0.08 -4.51 -17.53
C PRO A 174 1.43 -4.68 -17.35
N VAL A 175 1.81 -5.42 -16.30
CA VAL A 175 3.19 -5.77 -16.00
C VAL A 175 3.29 -7.26 -15.73
N ARG A 176 4.35 -7.90 -16.27
CA ARG A 176 4.65 -9.32 -16.03
C ARG A 176 5.93 -9.48 -15.23
N TYR A 177 5.87 -10.34 -14.25
CA TYR A 177 6.98 -10.73 -13.40
C TYR A 177 7.28 -12.21 -13.61
N ASP A 178 8.54 -12.52 -13.98
CA ASP A 178 9.00 -13.88 -14.24
C ASP A 178 9.78 -14.43 -13.05
N GLY A 179 9.77 -15.75 -12.85
CA GLY A 179 10.57 -16.40 -11.81
C GLY A 179 10.09 -16.18 -10.38
N VAL A 180 8.84 -15.74 -10.21
CA VAL A 180 8.26 -15.53 -8.88
C VAL A 180 8.00 -16.86 -8.21
N LYS A 181 8.50 -17.01 -6.96
CA LYS A 181 8.21 -18.19 -6.15
C LYS A 181 6.80 -18.16 -5.63
N LYS A 182 6.10 -19.29 -5.81
CA LYS A 182 4.81 -19.47 -5.15
C LYS A 182 5.01 -19.51 -3.64
N THR A 183 4.50 -18.52 -2.94
CA THR A 183 4.60 -18.42 -1.47
C THR A 183 3.26 -18.72 -0.84
N VAL A 184 3.27 -19.55 0.21
CA VAL A 184 2.10 -19.84 1.03
C VAL A 184 2.23 -19.06 2.33
N LEU A 185 1.23 -18.25 2.65
CA LEU A 185 1.19 -17.49 3.88
C LEU A 185 0.75 -18.38 5.05
N LEU A 186 1.60 -18.50 6.07
CA LEU A 186 1.23 -19.01 7.39
C LEU A 186 1.34 -17.86 8.39
N GLU A 187 0.23 -17.42 8.92
CA GLU A 187 0.16 -16.40 9.96
C GLU A 187 -0.32 -17.07 11.26
N MET A 188 0.44 -16.85 12.34
CA MET A 188 0.09 -17.37 13.67
C MET A 188 0.06 -16.18 14.64
N LEU A 189 -1.08 -15.97 15.27
CA LEU A 189 -1.32 -14.89 16.24
C LEU A 189 -1.62 -15.53 17.62
N PRO A 190 -0.60 -15.75 18.46
CA PRO A 190 -0.83 -16.11 19.85
C PRO A 190 -1.31 -14.90 20.64
N ALA A 191 -2.30 -15.07 21.47
CA ALA A 191 -2.75 -14.04 22.40
C ALA A 191 -2.88 -14.62 23.81
N PHE A 192 -2.44 -13.84 24.79
CA PHE A 192 -2.58 -14.13 26.20
C PHE A 192 -3.36 -12.99 26.85
N THR A 193 -4.47 -13.33 27.48
CA THR A 193 -5.28 -12.38 28.24
C THR A 193 -5.28 -12.80 29.70
N TYR A 194 -5.04 -11.86 30.58
CA TYR A 194 -5.13 -12.06 32.02
C TYR A 194 -6.13 -11.08 32.62
N GLY A 195 -7.24 -11.58 33.11
CA GLY A 195 -8.24 -10.81 33.82
C GLY A 195 -8.18 -11.13 35.32
N LYS A 196 -8.18 -10.11 36.15
CA LYS A 196 -8.37 -10.27 37.61
C LYS A 196 -9.57 -9.42 38.03
N SER A 197 -10.60 -10.09 38.56
CA SER A 197 -11.74 -9.43 39.15
C SER A 197 -11.74 -9.63 40.67
N ARG A 198 -12.18 -8.61 41.40
CA ARG A 198 -12.45 -8.67 42.83
C ARG A 198 -13.89 -8.23 43.03
N ILE A 199 -14.69 -9.16 43.51
CA ILE A 199 -16.08 -8.91 43.87
C ILE A 199 -16.16 -8.91 45.38
N GLU A 200 -16.67 -7.83 45.96
CA GLU A 200 -16.96 -7.72 47.41
C GLU A 200 -18.47 -7.78 47.58
N ASN A 201 -18.95 -8.81 48.24
CA ASN A 201 -20.36 -8.95 48.52
C ASN A 201 -20.72 -8.01 49.70
N THR A 202 -21.55 -7.02 49.43
CA THR A 202 -21.93 -5.99 50.38
C THR A 202 -22.76 -6.52 51.57
N ASP A 203 -23.39 -7.69 51.40
CA ASP A 203 -24.28 -8.24 52.43
C ASP A 203 -23.56 -9.08 53.48
N ASN A 204 -22.46 -9.74 53.14
CA ASN A 204 -21.71 -10.61 54.03
C ASN A 204 -20.22 -10.30 54.15
N GLY A 205 -19.72 -9.31 53.40
CA GLY A 205 -18.30 -8.92 53.37
C GLY A 205 -17.37 -9.94 52.70
N GLU A 206 -17.90 -10.93 52.01
CA GLU A 206 -17.11 -11.97 51.37
C GLU A 206 -16.42 -11.40 50.13
N LYS A 207 -15.11 -11.65 50.00
CA LYS A 207 -14.27 -11.20 48.88
C LYS A 207 -13.95 -12.37 47.98
N ILE A 208 -14.52 -12.36 46.81
CA ILE A 208 -14.19 -13.33 45.76
C ILE A 208 -13.14 -12.70 44.84
N ASN A 209 -11.97 -13.31 44.80
CA ASN A 209 -10.94 -12.95 43.85
C ASN A 209 -10.95 -14.00 42.72
N ASP A 210 -11.29 -13.58 41.55
CA ASP A 210 -11.28 -14.43 40.38
C ASP A 210 -10.15 -13.99 39.44
N ALA A 211 -9.36 -14.97 38.99
CA ALA A 211 -8.25 -14.74 38.04
C ALA A 211 -8.41 -15.70 36.89
N ASN A 212 -8.67 -15.14 35.71
CA ASN A 212 -8.94 -15.89 34.48
C ASN A 212 -7.81 -15.65 33.47
N PRO A 213 -6.76 -16.50 33.49
CA PRO A 213 -5.80 -16.52 32.38
C PRO A 213 -6.43 -17.23 31.18
N GLU A 214 -6.33 -16.62 30.02
CA GLU A 214 -6.82 -17.16 28.77
C GLU A 214 -5.70 -17.12 27.72
N LEU A 215 -5.44 -18.25 27.11
CA LEU A 215 -4.50 -18.40 26.00
C LEU A 215 -5.27 -18.75 24.75
N SER A 216 -5.09 -17.97 23.70
CA SER A 216 -5.68 -18.24 22.39
C SER A 216 -4.62 -18.24 21.30
N LEU A 217 -4.86 -18.98 20.25
CA LEU A 217 -4.02 -19.04 19.04
C LEU A 217 -4.94 -18.97 17.83
N THR A 218 -4.76 -17.91 17.04
CA THR A 218 -5.37 -17.82 15.71
C THR A 218 -4.30 -18.18 14.67
N ALA A 219 -4.63 -19.10 13.78
CA ALA A 219 -3.76 -19.48 12.66
C ALA A 219 -4.51 -19.27 11.34
N LYS A 220 -3.87 -18.59 10.40
CA LYS A 220 -4.33 -18.48 9.01
C LYS A 220 -3.32 -19.19 8.13
N TYR A 221 -3.79 -20.08 7.28
CA TYR A 221 -2.98 -20.80 6.31
C TYR A 221 -3.54 -20.56 4.92
N GLY A 222 -2.74 -19.97 4.04
CA GLY A 222 -3.07 -19.84 2.63
C GLY A 222 -2.90 -21.17 1.93
N ILE A 223 -3.97 -21.76 1.39
CA ILE A 223 -3.93 -23.01 0.64
C ILE A 223 -3.20 -22.83 -0.68
N THR A 224 -3.37 -21.68 -1.30
CA THR A 224 -2.68 -21.25 -2.52
C THR A 224 -2.36 -19.74 -2.41
N SER A 225 -1.58 -19.18 -3.33
CA SER A 225 -1.30 -17.72 -3.35
C SER A 225 -2.54 -16.85 -3.59
N ASP A 226 -3.63 -17.44 -4.04
CA ASP A 226 -4.89 -16.82 -4.42
C ASP A 226 -6.07 -17.17 -3.51
N LEU A 227 -5.91 -18.17 -2.63
CA LEU A 227 -6.96 -18.63 -1.71
C LEU A 227 -6.43 -18.78 -0.27
N ILE A 228 -7.16 -18.21 0.69
CA ILE A 228 -6.90 -18.34 2.15
C ILE A 228 -8.06 -19.06 2.81
#